data_4328910241b349fb99e07e3e8a67adc4
#
_entry.id   4328910241b349fb99e07e3e8a67adc4
#
_cell.length_a   1.000
_cell.length_b   1.000
_cell.length_c   1.000
_cell.angle_alpha   90.00
_cell.angle_beta   90.00
_cell.angle_gamma   90.00
#
_symmetry.space_group_name_H-M   'P 1'
#
loop_
_entity.id
_entity.type
_entity.pdbx_description
1 polymer ?
#
loop_
_entity_poly.entity_id
_entity_poly.type
_entity_poly.pdbx_seq_one_letter_code
_entity_poly.pdbx_strand_id
1 'polypeptide(L)'
;VLILLRLYCVGLSFLAWANERNFSRHSKLIGTLIYTFSGYNFYVSMHHPFFLIPMILFPLLAMGVEKVLHKQNWLPLAVAVALALISNFYFAYMLAIGTLVYLLTRYFNIRHTHPEQLKNVRIIYCLFQGVLTGLLTAGIVLLPTLLAVFQSTRIAYHAQFANGLILYPLKY
;
A
#
# COMPACT_ATOMS: atom_id res chain seq x y z
N VAL A 1 5.93 -19.30 13.98
CA VAL A 1 5.72 -19.65 12.56
C VAL A 1 5.17 -18.45 11.76
N LEU A 2 4.09 -17.81 12.21
CA LEU A 2 3.45 -16.71 11.48
C LEU A 2 4.38 -15.48 11.26
N ILE A 3 5.20 -15.13 12.24
CA ILE A 3 6.16 -14.01 12.15
C ILE A 3 7.23 -14.31 11.10
N LEU A 4 7.78 -15.53 11.12
CA LEU A 4 8.79 -15.94 10.13
C LEU A 4 8.22 -15.92 8.71
N LEU A 5 6.97 -16.36 8.53
CA LEU A 5 6.29 -16.31 7.25
C LEU A 5 6.13 -14.84 6.76
N ARG A 6 5.75 -13.92 7.66
CA ARG A 6 5.65 -12.50 7.31
C ARG A 6 6.99 -11.89 6.93
N LEU A 7 8.05 -12.16 7.69
CA LEU A 7 9.41 -11.72 7.34
C LEU A 7 9.86 -12.28 6.00
N TYR A 8 9.56 -13.54 5.73
CA TYR A 8 9.81 -14.15 4.43
C TYR A 8 9.08 -13.42 3.29
N CYS A 9 7.79 -13.09 3.50
CA CYS A 9 7.01 -12.30 2.54
C CYS A 9 7.58 -10.87 2.34
N VAL A 10 8.10 -10.23 3.40
CA VAL A 10 8.80 -8.93 3.30
C VAL A 10 9.99 -9.05 2.34
N GLY A 11 10.82 -10.09 2.52
CA GLY A 11 11.97 -10.34 1.64
C GLY A 11 11.56 -10.62 0.20
N LEU A 12 10.56 -11.48 -0.01
CA LEU A 12 10.06 -11.80 -1.34
C LEU A 12 9.48 -10.59 -2.08
N SER A 13 8.72 -9.75 -1.39
CA SER A 13 8.14 -8.55 -2.00
C SER A 13 9.21 -7.55 -2.44
N PHE A 14 10.24 -7.35 -1.61
CA PHE A 14 11.38 -6.50 -1.98
C PHE A 14 12.17 -7.10 -3.15
N LEU A 15 12.42 -8.40 -3.15
CA LEU A 15 13.13 -9.08 -4.23
C LEU A 15 12.35 -8.97 -5.55
N ALA A 16 11.01 -9.11 -5.51
CA ALA A 16 10.16 -8.96 -6.68
C ALA A 16 10.28 -7.55 -7.29
N TRP A 17 10.23 -6.50 -6.45
CA TRP A 17 10.47 -5.12 -6.90
C TRP A 17 11.88 -4.93 -7.45
N ALA A 18 12.91 -5.41 -6.76
CA ALA A 18 14.30 -5.29 -7.18
C ALA A 18 14.58 -6.01 -8.52
N ASN A 19 13.82 -7.08 -8.82
CA ASN A 19 13.87 -7.75 -10.12
C ASN A 19 13.34 -6.87 -11.25
N GLU A 20 12.23 -6.17 -11.06
CA GLU A 20 11.70 -5.23 -12.07
C GLU A 20 12.64 -4.04 -12.31
N ARG A 21 13.43 -3.67 -11.30
CA ARG A 21 14.43 -2.60 -11.40
C ARG A 21 15.74 -3.04 -12.07
N ASN A 22 15.87 -4.31 -12.44
CA ASN A 22 17.07 -4.88 -13.07
C ASN A 22 18.38 -4.62 -12.27
N PHE A 23 18.30 -4.60 -10.93
CA PHE A 23 19.49 -4.51 -10.10
C PHE A 23 20.42 -5.71 -10.30
N SER A 24 21.72 -5.57 -10.02
CA SER A 24 22.66 -6.67 -10.06
C SER A 24 22.27 -7.77 -9.04
N ARG A 25 22.68 -9.00 -9.28
CA ARG A 25 22.37 -10.12 -8.40
C ARG A 25 22.78 -9.87 -6.95
N HIS A 26 23.97 -9.31 -6.76
CA HIS A 26 24.49 -9.01 -5.42
C HIS A 26 23.69 -7.88 -4.76
N SER A 27 23.37 -6.80 -5.49
CA SER A 27 22.55 -5.70 -4.96
C SER A 27 21.16 -6.16 -4.56
N LYS A 28 20.53 -7.07 -5.31
CA LYS A 28 19.22 -7.64 -4.95
C LYS A 28 19.31 -8.42 -3.64
N LEU A 29 20.28 -9.29 -3.48
CA LEU A 29 20.42 -10.12 -2.28
C LEU A 29 20.74 -9.27 -1.06
N ILE A 30 21.72 -8.39 -1.15
CA ILE A 30 22.13 -7.52 -0.04
C ILE A 30 20.97 -6.60 0.35
N GLY A 31 20.32 -5.95 -0.63
CA GLY A 31 19.18 -5.09 -0.38
C GLY A 31 18.01 -5.82 0.27
N THR A 32 17.72 -7.05 -0.20
CA THR A 32 16.66 -7.88 0.40
C THR A 32 16.97 -8.23 1.84
N LEU A 33 18.20 -8.61 2.15
CA LEU A 33 18.62 -8.93 3.52
C LEU A 33 18.52 -7.70 4.44
N ILE A 34 19.05 -6.55 4.00
CA ILE A 34 18.98 -5.30 4.77
C ILE A 34 17.54 -4.87 5.01
N TYR A 35 16.68 -4.95 3.99
CA TYR A 35 15.27 -4.58 4.10
C TYR A 35 14.52 -5.52 5.05
N THR A 36 14.71 -6.83 4.90
CA THR A 36 14.01 -7.86 5.71
C THR A 36 14.45 -7.81 7.17
N PHE A 37 15.75 -7.71 7.41
CA PHE A 37 16.34 -7.73 8.76
C PHE A 37 16.65 -6.34 9.29
N SER A 38 15.90 -5.31 8.86
CA SER A 38 15.99 -3.98 9.45
C SER A 38 15.58 -3.99 10.92
N GLY A 39 16.19 -3.12 11.74
CA GLY A 39 15.85 -3.01 13.16
C GLY A 39 14.36 -2.73 13.40
N TYR A 40 13.72 -1.97 12.50
CA TYR A 40 12.28 -1.75 12.52
C TYR A 40 11.47 -3.06 12.43
N ASN A 41 11.78 -3.92 11.45
CA ASN A 41 11.08 -5.17 11.26
C ASN A 41 11.23 -6.12 12.44
N PHE A 42 12.41 -6.14 13.07
CA PHE A 42 12.64 -6.89 14.30
C PHE A 42 11.80 -6.38 15.47
N TYR A 43 11.86 -5.08 15.71
CA TYR A 43 11.09 -4.47 16.80
C TYR A 43 9.59 -4.71 16.63
N VAL A 44 9.07 -4.47 15.44
CA VAL A 44 7.65 -4.61 15.12
C VAL A 44 7.20 -6.06 15.15
N SER A 45 8.04 -7.00 14.73
CA SER A 45 7.74 -8.44 14.78
C SER A 45 7.44 -8.93 16.19
N MET A 46 8.13 -8.36 17.18
CA MET A 46 7.97 -8.78 18.59
C MET A 46 6.76 -8.13 19.28
N HIS A 47 6.46 -6.86 18.95
CA HIS A 47 5.45 -6.09 19.66
C HIS A 47 4.11 -6.02 18.89
N HIS A 48 4.16 -5.77 17.59
CA HIS A 48 2.99 -5.53 16.74
C HIS A 48 3.14 -6.15 15.36
N PRO A 49 3.04 -7.49 15.22
CA PRO A 49 3.36 -8.18 13.96
C PRO A 49 2.52 -7.73 12.74
N PHE A 50 1.37 -7.10 12.95
CA PHE A 50 0.54 -6.62 11.85
C PHE A 50 1.13 -5.38 11.14
N PHE A 51 2.02 -4.62 11.77
CA PHE A 51 2.77 -3.53 11.13
C PHE A 51 3.79 -4.02 10.09
N LEU A 52 4.05 -5.33 9.98
CA LEU A 52 4.83 -5.89 8.88
C LEU A 52 4.06 -5.89 7.55
N ILE A 53 2.74 -5.76 7.56
CA ILE A 53 1.92 -5.75 6.35
C ILE A 53 2.30 -4.60 5.41
N PRO A 54 2.45 -3.35 5.86
CA PRO A 54 2.94 -2.26 5.02
C PRO A 54 4.31 -2.54 4.40
N MET A 55 5.20 -3.23 5.11
CA MET A 55 6.53 -3.60 4.61
C MET A 55 6.47 -4.62 3.47
N ILE A 56 5.44 -5.45 3.43
CA ILE A 56 5.18 -6.36 2.32
C ILE A 56 4.55 -5.60 1.14
N LEU A 57 3.57 -4.74 1.43
CA LEU A 57 2.74 -4.11 0.40
C LEU A 57 3.43 -2.96 -0.32
N PHE A 58 4.30 -2.21 0.35
CA PHE A 58 5.00 -1.09 -0.28
C PHE A 58 5.88 -1.51 -1.47
N PRO A 59 6.75 -2.53 -1.36
CA PRO A 59 7.49 -3.01 -2.51
C PRO A 59 6.61 -3.57 -3.63
N LEU A 60 5.47 -4.19 -3.29
CA LEU A 60 4.53 -4.68 -4.30
C LEU A 60 3.85 -3.53 -5.06
N LEU A 61 3.47 -2.45 -4.37
CA LEU A 61 2.96 -1.23 -5.00
C LEU A 61 4.02 -0.59 -5.90
N ALA A 62 5.25 -0.46 -5.41
CA ALA A 62 6.38 0.06 -6.19
C ALA A 62 6.67 -0.82 -7.42
N MET A 63 6.62 -2.15 -7.29
CA MET A 63 6.72 -3.07 -8.42
C MET A 63 5.58 -2.87 -9.42
N GLY A 64 4.35 -2.67 -8.93
CA GLY A 64 3.19 -2.37 -9.78
C GLY A 64 3.41 -1.11 -10.60
N VAL A 65 3.90 -0.04 -9.98
CA VAL A 65 4.26 1.22 -10.67
C VAL A 65 5.33 0.98 -11.74
N GLU A 66 6.42 0.26 -11.45
CA GLU A 66 7.46 -0.05 -12.44
C GLU A 66 6.91 -0.84 -13.64
N LYS A 67 6.03 -1.81 -13.37
CA LYS A 67 5.39 -2.58 -14.46
C LYS A 67 4.48 -1.75 -15.34
N VAL A 68 3.81 -0.76 -14.79
CA VAL A 68 3.05 0.20 -15.59
C VAL A 68 3.99 1.08 -16.42
N LEU A 69 5.03 1.64 -15.81
CA LEU A 69 5.95 2.54 -16.48
C LEU A 69 6.73 1.88 -17.62
N HIS A 70 7.17 0.62 -17.43
CA HIS A 70 8.01 -0.06 -18.43
C HIS A 70 7.24 -1.02 -19.34
N LYS A 71 6.23 -1.72 -18.83
CA LYS A 71 5.52 -2.79 -19.54
C LYS A 71 4.07 -2.46 -19.87
N GLN A 72 3.59 -1.30 -19.43
CA GLN A 72 2.17 -0.87 -19.59
C GLN A 72 1.19 -1.95 -19.07
N ASN A 73 1.58 -2.66 -18.00
CA ASN A 73 0.76 -3.68 -17.36
C ASN A 73 0.22 -3.15 -16.02
N TRP A 74 -1.07 -2.86 -16.00
CA TRP A 74 -1.77 -2.29 -14.85
C TRP A 74 -2.17 -3.33 -13.79
N LEU A 75 -2.25 -4.62 -14.15
CA LEU A 75 -2.80 -5.67 -13.27
C LEU A 75 -2.04 -5.83 -11.94
N PRO A 76 -0.69 -5.86 -11.88
CA PRO A 76 0.01 -5.96 -10.61
C PRO A 76 -0.21 -4.77 -9.68
N LEU A 77 -0.38 -3.57 -10.26
CA LEU A 77 -0.72 -2.39 -9.48
C LEU A 77 -2.14 -2.52 -8.90
N ALA A 78 -3.12 -2.96 -9.69
CA ALA A 78 -4.49 -3.17 -9.23
C ALA A 78 -4.56 -4.19 -8.06
N VAL A 79 -3.86 -5.31 -8.18
CA VAL A 79 -3.78 -6.32 -7.11
C VAL A 79 -3.14 -5.74 -5.85
N ALA A 80 -2.03 -5.02 -5.97
CA ALA A 80 -1.35 -4.43 -4.82
C ALA A 80 -2.22 -3.36 -4.12
N VAL A 81 -2.93 -2.52 -4.88
CA VAL A 81 -3.88 -1.53 -4.35
C VAL A 81 -5.04 -2.20 -3.63
N ALA A 82 -5.64 -3.25 -4.23
CA ALA A 82 -6.73 -3.99 -3.60
C ALA A 82 -6.28 -4.62 -2.28
N LEU A 83 -5.12 -5.29 -2.25
CA LEU A 83 -4.56 -5.89 -1.04
C LEU A 83 -4.26 -4.84 0.04
N ALA A 84 -3.76 -3.66 -0.33
CA ALA A 84 -3.50 -2.58 0.60
C ALA A 84 -4.78 -2.10 1.28
N LEU A 85 -5.84 -1.87 0.50
CA LEU A 85 -7.13 -1.40 1.00
C LEU A 85 -7.85 -2.45 1.87
N ILE A 86 -7.82 -3.72 1.46
CA ILE A 86 -8.47 -4.82 2.18
C ILE A 86 -7.75 -5.10 3.51
N SER A 87 -6.43 -4.96 3.54
CA SER A 87 -5.65 -5.29 4.74
C SER A 87 -5.88 -4.32 5.90
N ASN A 88 -5.82 -3.03 5.65
CA ASN A 88 -6.11 -2.00 6.65
C ASN A 88 -6.18 -0.61 5.98
N PHE A 89 -7.30 0.08 6.17
CA PHE A 89 -7.53 1.41 5.59
C PHE A 89 -6.48 2.46 6.03
N TYR A 90 -6.06 2.42 7.29
CA TYR A 90 -5.03 3.34 7.80
C TYR A 90 -3.68 3.15 7.10
N PHE A 91 -3.24 1.89 6.95
CA PHE A 91 -2.01 1.59 6.23
C PHE A 91 -2.13 1.88 4.73
N ALA A 92 -3.30 1.65 4.13
CA ALA A 92 -3.54 1.96 2.73
C ALA A 92 -3.34 3.46 2.44
N TYR A 93 -3.80 4.34 3.33
CA TYR A 93 -3.57 5.78 3.21
C TYR A 93 -2.07 6.13 3.23
N MET A 94 -1.32 5.60 4.20
CA MET A 94 0.13 5.83 4.27
C MET A 94 0.88 5.26 3.06
N LEU A 95 0.50 4.07 2.62
CA LEU A 95 1.05 3.43 1.43
C LEU A 95 0.73 4.21 0.15
N ALA A 96 -0.46 4.81 0.04
CA ALA A 96 -0.83 5.65 -1.09
C ALA A 96 0.07 6.88 -1.20
N ILE A 97 0.34 7.58 -0.09
CA ILE A 97 1.28 8.71 -0.05
C ILE A 97 2.69 8.26 -0.45
N GLY A 98 3.20 7.17 0.15
CA GLY A 98 4.51 6.64 -0.18
C GLY A 98 4.63 6.22 -1.65
N THR A 99 3.60 5.58 -2.19
CA THR A 99 3.55 5.18 -3.61
C THR A 99 3.48 6.40 -4.54
N LEU A 100 2.76 7.45 -4.15
CA LEU A 100 2.71 8.70 -4.91
C LEU A 100 4.08 9.37 -4.96
N VAL A 101 4.78 9.48 -3.83
CA VAL A 101 6.15 10.02 -3.78
C VAL A 101 7.09 9.17 -4.64
N TYR A 102 6.98 7.84 -4.56
CA TYR A 102 7.75 6.92 -5.39
C TYR A 102 7.47 7.15 -6.88
N LEU A 103 6.20 7.24 -7.28
CA LEU A 103 5.78 7.51 -8.66
C LEU A 103 6.35 8.83 -9.17
N LEU A 104 6.25 9.90 -8.37
CA LEU A 104 6.79 11.22 -8.73
C LEU A 104 8.31 11.18 -8.93
N THR A 105 9.05 10.58 -8.01
CA THR A 105 10.51 10.44 -8.14
C THR A 105 10.89 9.63 -9.40
N ARG A 106 10.14 8.58 -9.70
CA ARG A 106 10.35 7.78 -10.91
C ARG A 106 10.00 8.55 -12.18
N TYR A 107 8.89 9.28 -12.16
CA TYR A 107 8.45 10.12 -13.27
C TYR A 107 9.52 11.17 -13.61
N PHE A 108 10.03 11.90 -12.63
CA PHE A 108 11.09 12.89 -12.86
C PHE A 108 12.39 12.25 -13.37
N ASN A 109 12.78 11.11 -12.84
CA ASN A 109 13.96 10.39 -13.28
C ASN A 109 13.84 9.96 -14.75
N ILE A 110 12.71 9.34 -15.14
CA ILE A 110 12.47 8.90 -16.54
C ILE A 110 12.38 10.10 -17.46
N ARG A 111 11.76 11.20 -17.02
CA ARG A 111 11.67 12.44 -17.82
C ARG A 111 13.04 13.00 -18.17
N HIS A 112 14.00 12.91 -17.26
CA HIS A 112 15.37 13.35 -17.50
C HIS A 112 16.17 12.38 -18.37
N THR A 113 16.00 11.08 -18.18
CA THR A 113 16.83 10.06 -18.85
C THR A 113 16.25 9.59 -20.18
N HIS A 114 14.92 9.41 -20.25
CA HIS A 114 14.20 8.85 -21.40
C HIS A 114 12.85 9.56 -21.63
N PRO A 115 12.84 10.84 -22.07
CA PRO A 115 11.62 11.63 -22.20
C PRO A 115 10.60 11.02 -23.17
N GLU A 116 11.05 10.26 -24.16
CA GLU A 116 10.18 9.59 -25.14
C GLU A 116 9.24 8.56 -24.54
N GLN A 117 9.65 7.90 -23.43
CA GLN A 117 8.81 6.92 -22.75
C GLN A 117 7.56 7.55 -22.13
N LEU A 118 7.66 8.79 -21.65
CA LEU A 118 6.57 9.50 -20.97
C LEU A 118 5.56 10.17 -21.94
N LYS A 119 5.88 10.29 -23.22
CA LYS A 119 4.94 10.80 -24.23
C LYS A 119 3.75 9.87 -24.47
N ASN A 120 3.82 8.64 -23.95
CA ASN A 120 2.77 7.66 -24.15
C ASN A 120 1.62 7.88 -23.15
N VAL A 121 0.54 8.47 -23.62
CA VAL A 121 -0.72 8.68 -22.87
C VAL A 121 -1.24 7.36 -22.26
N ARG A 122 -0.89 6.22 -22.85
CA ARG A 122 -1.27 4.90 -22.37
C ARG A 122 -0.74 4.59 -20.97
N ILE A 123 0.42 5.15 -20.57
CA ILE A 123 0.96 4.98 -19.21
C ILE A 123 0.00 5.59 -18.17
N ILE A 124 -0.48 6.82 -18.43
CA ILE A 124 -1.43 7.50 -17.54
C ILE A 124 -2.73 6.70 -17.44
N TYR A 125 -3.22 6.21 -18.58
CA TYR A 125 -4.41 5.36 -18.63
C TYR A 125 -4.21 4.07 -17.83
N CYS A 126 -3.08 3.38 -17.96
CA CYS A 126 -2.77 2.17 -17.21
C CYS A 126 -2.62 2.43 -15.70
N LEU A 127 -2.03 3.56 -15.29
CA LEU A 127 -1.98 3.96 -13.88
C LEU A 127 -3.39 4.16 -13.31
N PHE A 128 -4.21 4.95 -14.02
CA PHE A 128 -5.59 5.20 -13.62
C PHE A 128 -6.41 3.90 -13.56
N GLN A 129 -6.32 3.06 -14.59
CA GLN A 129 -7.00 1.77 -14.65
C GLN A 129 -6.57 0.85 -13.51
N GLY A 130 -5.26 0.79 -13.18
CA GLY A 130 -4.74 -0.03 -12.09
C GLY A 130 -5.29 0.40 -10.73
N VAL A 131 -5.28 1.70 -10.45
CA VAL A 131 -5.83 2.25 -9.20
C VAL A 131 -7.34 2.05 -9.14
N LEU A 132 -8.07 2.39 -10.20
CA LEU A 132 -9.53 2.26 -10.25
C LEU A 132 -9.98 0.81 -10.08
N THR A 133 -9.36 -0.13 -10.80
CA THR A 133 -9.68 -1.55 -10.68
C THR A 133 -9.36 -2.09 -9.28
N GLY A 134 -8.23 -1.66 -8.69
CA GLY A 134 -7.87 -2.02 -7.33
C GLY A 134 -8.89 -1.50 -6.30
N LEU A 135 -9.35 -0.26 -6.43
CA LEU A 135 -10.42 0.34 -5.61
C LEU A 135 -11.74 -0.42 -5.74
N LEU A 136 -12.17 -0.71 -6.98
CA LEU A 136 -13.42 -1.43 -7.23
C LEU A 136 -13.38 -2.85 -6.66
N THR A 137 -12.25 -3.55 -6.82
CA THR A 137 -12.05 -4.89 -6.25
C THR A 137 -12.08 -4.85 -4.71
N ALA A 138 -11.41 -3.88 -4.10
CA ALA A 138 -11.46 -3.69 -2.65
C ALA A 138 -12.86 -3.30 -2.16
N GLY A 139 -13.66 -2.61 -2.97
CA GLY A 139 -15.02 -2.21 -2.68
C GLY A 139 -15.92 -3.38 -2.28
N ILE A 140 -15.72 -4.56 -2.86
CA ILE A 140 -16.48 -5.78 -2.53
C ILE A 140 -16.38 -6.10 -1.03
N VAL A 141 -15.21 -5.87 -0.42
CA VAL A 141 -14.97 -6.11 1.02
C VAL A 141 -15.25 -4.86 1.86
N LEU A 142 -14.89 -3.69 1.34
CA LEU A 142 -15.01 -2.43 2.08
C LEU A 142 -16.46 -1.96 2.21
N LEU A 143 -17.33 -2.16 1.21
CA LEU A 143 -18.72 -1.73 1.25
C LEU A 143 -19.51 -2.34 2.41
N PRO A 144 -19.51 -3.68 2.62
CA PRO A 144 -20.18 -4.28 3.77
C PRO A 144 -19.60 -3.77 5.10
N THR A 145 -18.29 -3.57 5.17
CA THR A 145 -17.63 -3.07 6.37
C THR A 145 -18.04 -1.62 6.68
N LEU A 146 -18.10 -0.76 5.67
CA LEU A 146 -18.58 0.63 5.81
C LEU A 146 -20.05 0.67 6.23
N LEU A 147 -20.91 -0.14 5.61
CA LEU A 147 -22.32 -0.21 6.01
C LEU A 147 -22.48 -0.66 7.47
N ALA A 148 -21.72 -1.67 7.90
CA ALA A 148 -21.72 -2.11 9.29
C ALA A 148 -21.24 -1.02 10.26
N VAL A 149 -20.23 -0.23 9.87
CA VAL A 149 -19.75 0.92 10.64
C VAL A 149 -20.82 2.02 10.73
N PHE A 150 -21.48 2.36 9.63
CA PHE A 150 -22.55 3.36 9.62
C PHE A 150 -23.78 2.94 10.44
N GLN A 151 -24.08 1.66 10.51
CA GLN A 151 -25.17 1.11 11.32
C GLN A 151 -24.77 0.94 12.79
N SER A 152 -23.49 1.09 13.12
CA SER A 152 -23.03 0.93 14.50
C SER A 152 -23.50 2.09 15.37
N THR A 153 -23.95 1.75 16.60
CA THR A 153 -24.41 2.72 17.62
C THR A 153 -23.37 3.79 17.97
N ARG A 154 -22.09 3.57 17.67
CA ARG A 154 -21.01 4.54 17.93
C ARG A 154 -21.16 5.81 17.10
N ILE A 155 -21.58 5.71 15.83
CA ILE A 155 -21.83 6.91 14.99
C ILE A 155 -23.09 7.63 15.43
N ALA A 156 -24.14 6.90 15.79
CA ALA A 156 -25.35 7.49 16.36
C ALA A 156 -25.06 8.27 17.67
N TYR A 157 -24.15 7.76 18.49
CA TYR A 157 -23.71 8.45 19.71
C TYR A 157 -22.95 9.75 19.40
N HIS A 158 -22.02 9.74 18.45
CA HIS A 158 -21.29 10.95 18.05
C HIS A 158 -22.19 11.97 17.37
N ALA A 159 -23.18 11.55 16.59
CA ALA A 159 -24.15 12.45 15.99
C ALA A 159 -25.05 13.11 17.05
N GLN A 160 -25.40 12.43 18.13
CA GLN A 160 -26.11 13.02 19.29
C GLN A 160 -25.25 14.03 20.04
N PHE A 161 -23.92 13.80 20.16
CA PHE A 161 -23.00 14.77 20.77
C PHE A 161 -22.83 16.03 19.92
N ALA A 162 -22.86 15.90 18.59
CA ALA A 162 -22.74 17.03 17.67
C ALA A 162 -24.02 17.92 17.66
N ASN A 163 -25.18 17.34 17.98
CA ASN A 163 -26.48 18.01 17.93
C ASN A 163 -27.03 18.52 19.28
N GLY A 164 -26.34 18.27 20.37
CA GLY A 164 -26.80 18.71 21.70
C GLY A 164 -25.69 18.75 22.72
N LEU A 165 -25.61 19.86 23.44
CA LEU A 165 -24.91 19.99 24.72
C LEU A 165 -25.52 18.99 25.71
N ILE A 166 -25.07 17.74 25.63
CA ILE A 166 -25.38 16.78 26.67
C ILE A 166 -24.35 16.97 27.77
N LEU A 167 -24.72 17.78 28.74
CA LEU A 167 -24.10 17.78 30.07
C LEU A 167 -24.19 16.34 30.60
N TYR A 168 -23.06 15.65 30.74
CA TYR A 168 -23.00 14.38 31.46
C TYR A 168 -23.57 14.63 32.85
N PRO A 169 -24.62 13.94 33.27
CA PRO A 169 -24.96 13.91 34.68
C PRO A 169 -23.83 13.17 35.38
N LEU A 170 -23.01 13.88 36.13
CA LEU A 170 -22.09 13.31 37.11
C LEU A 170 -22.95 12.49 38.10
N LYS A 171 -23.08 11.18 37.84
CA LYS A 171 -23.53 10.22 38.84
C LYS A 171 -22.33 9.80 39.62
N TYR A 172 -22.27 10.28 40.87
CA TYR A 172 -21.38 9.77 41.92
C TYR A 172 -21.71 8.31 42.23
#